data_e090d865b2da4b4c26e15130e9d3ffc4
#
_entry.id   e090d865b2da4b4c26e15130e9d3ffc4
#
_cell.length_a   1.000
_cell.length_b   1.000
_cell.length_c   1.000
_cell.angle_alpha   90.00
_cell.angle_beta   90.00
_cell.angle_gamma   90.00
#
_symmetry.space_group_name_H-M   'P 1'
#
loop_
_entity.id
_entity.type
_entity.pdbx_description
1 polymer ?
#
loop_
_entity_poly.entity_id
_entity_poly.type
_entity_poly.pdbx_seq_one_letter_code
_entity_poly.pdbx_strand_id
1 'polypeptide(L)'
;MNYAQIRAFQAVATEGSFTKAARLLGVSQPAVTIQVKALEEGYGVTLFDRRGRQVTVTNLGKQLLDITRRVFGLDQEAEELLSAARELRGGYLKVGADGPYFVMGFLAAFIARYPGVRVAVTMGNSQAVLQDLFEFRTDVAVLARIDDDQRLHAIPHTRQPVVVFVPSGHEWANRRSIKLAELEGRAMVLREEGSSTRQVFETALAEAGVKPRVVLEIGSREALHEAVAAGLGIGVISKAELGRDPRLRAIPISDARLESREYVVCLNERRNLRTVQAFLNIVGEQKSAERL
;
A
#
# COMPACT_ATOMS: atom_id res chain seq x y z
N MET A 1 -29.70 -16.14 -3.92
CA MET A 1 -28.35 -15.63 -4.24
C MET A 1 -27.57 -16.71 -4.96
N ASN A 2 -26.91 -16.37 -6.07
CA ASN A 2 -26.02 -17.28 -6.80
C ASN A 2 -24.66 -16.61 -7.08
N TYR A 3 -23.69 -17.41 -7.56
CA TYR A 3 -22.34 -16.94 -7.81
C TYR A 3 -22.24 -15.79 -8.82
N ALA A 4 -23.04 -15.83 -9.91
CA ALA A 4 -23.05 -14.77 -10.90
C ALA A 4 -23.55 -13.43 -10.33
N GLN A 5 -24.54 -13.47 -9.44
CA GLN A 5 -25.12 -12.29 -8.80
C GLN A 5 -24.09 -11.62 -7.87
N ILE A 6 -23.44 -12.39 -7.00
CA ILE A 6 -22.42 -11.82 -6.09
C ILE A 6 -21.17 -11.37 -6.84
N ARG A 7 -20.80 -12.05 -7.93
CA ARG A 7 -19.67 -11.65 -8.78
C ARG A 7 -19.97 -10.32 -9.51
N ALA A 8 -21.17 -10.17 -10.05
CA ALA A 8 -21.62 -8.92 -10.67
C ALA A 8 -21.67 -7.77 -9.65
N PHE A 9 -22.24 -8.03 -8.46
CA PHE A 9 -22.27 -7.06 -7.37
C PHE A 9 -20.86 -6.60 -7.00
N GLN A 10 -19.93 -7.52 -6.71
CA GLN A 10 -18.57 -7.19 -6.32
C GLN A 10 -17.84 -6.38 -7.40
N ALA A 11 -17.97 -6.77 -8.67
CA ALA A 11 -17.35 -6.05 -9.77
C ALA A 11 -17.84 -4.60 -9.86
N VAL A 12 -19.16 -4.37 -9.72
CA VAL A 12 -19.74 -3.01 -9.73
C VAL A 12 -19.29 -2.21 -8.51
N ALA A 13 -19.27 -2.84 -7.33
CA ALA A 13 -18.85 -2.19 -6.10
C ALA A 13 -17.37 -1.77 -6.11
N THR A 14 -16.50 -2.58 -6.73
CA THR A 14 -15.07 -2.30 -6.85
C THR A 14 -14.78 -1.24 -7.92
N GLU A 15 -15.45 -1.33 -9.08
CA GLU A 15 -15.20 -0.44 -10.21
C GLU A 15 -15.97 0.89 -10.14
N GLY A 16 -16.96 1.01 -9.24
CA GLY A 16 -17.85 2.16 -9.13
C GLY A 16 -18.69 2.41 -10.41
N SER A 17 -18.76 1.42 -11.31
CA SER A 17 -19.38 1.57 -12.64
C SER A 17 -19.84 0.24 -13.20
N PHE A 18 -21.11 0.15 -13.60
CA PHE A 18 -21.66 -1.01 -14.30
C PHE A 18 -20.96 -1.30 -15.62
N THR A 19 -20.55 -0.26 -16.36
CA THR A 19 -19.86 -0.42 -17.64
C THR A 19 -18.44 -0.96 -17.47
N LYS A 20 -17.70 -0.46 -16.47
CA LYS A 20 -16.36 -0.98 -16.17
C LYS A 20 -16.43 -2.41 -15.64
N ALA A 21 -17.37 -2.70 -14.75
CA ALA A 21 -17.63 -4.05 -14.24
C ALA A 21 -17.96 -5.04 -15.37
N ALA A 22 -18.77 -4.65 -16.35
CA ALA A 22 -19.09 -5.48 -17.50
C ALA A 22 -17.84 -5.82 -18.34
N ARG A 23 -16.96 -4.85 -18.57
CA ARG A 23 -15.67 -5.07 -19.25
C ARG A 23 -14.77 -6.02 -18.46
N LEU A 24 -14.68 -5.82 -17.15
CA LEU A 24 -13.89 -6.69 -16.27
C LEU A 24 -14.36 -8.13 -16.30
N LEU A 25 -15.70 -8.33 -16.33
CA LEU A 25 -16.32 -9.66 -16.33
C LEU A 25 -16.43 -10.30 -17.72
N GLY A 26 -16.11 -9.58 -18.79
CA GLY A 26 -16.24 -10.06 -20.17
C GLY A 26 -17.68 -10.28 -20.62
N VAL A 27 -18.63 -9.52 -20.07
CA VAL A 27 -20.08 -9.64 -20.37
C VAL A 27 -20.66 -8.27 -20.77
N SER A 28 -21.93 -8.27 -21.20
CA SER A 28 -22.62 -7.02 -21.52
C SER A 28 -23.04 -6.25 -20.24
N GLN A 29 -23.09 -4.93 -20.32
CA GLN A 29 -23.54 -4.10 -19.20
C GLN A 29 -25.00 -4.40 -18.77
N PRO A 30 -25.97 -4.69 -19.68
CA PRO A 30 -27.28 -5.16 -19.28
C PRO A 30 -27.25 -6.46 -18.46
N ALA A 31 -26.35 -7.41 -18.80
CA ALA A 31 -26.22 -8.66 -18.05
C ALA A 31 -25.79 -8.40 -16.60
N VAL A 32 -24.80 -7.52 -16.38
CA VAL A 32 -24.39 -7.11 -15.03
C VAL A 32 -25.54 -6.45 -14.27
N THR A 33 -26.27 -5.56 -14.94
CA THR A 33 -27.40 -4.84 -14.33
C THR A 33 -28.49 -5.81 -13.89
N ILE A 34 -28.82 -6.80 -14.72
CA ILE A 34 -29.82 -7.83 -14.41
C ILE A 34 -29.39 -8.65 -13.19
N GLN A 35 -28.13 -9.08 -13.11
CA GLN A 35 -27.63 -9.87 -11.98
C GLN A 35 -27.69 -9.10 -10.67
N VAL A 36 -27.25 -7.83 -10.68
CA VAL A 36 -27.30 -6.97 -9.49
C VAL A 36 -28.74 -6.70 -9.07
N LYS A 37 -29.62 -6.36 -10.03
CA LYS A 37 -31.02 -6.10 -9.75
C LYS A 37 -31.73 -7.34 -9.18
N ALA A 38 -31.50 -8.52 -9.78
CA ALA A 38 -32.05 -9.77 -9.27
C ALA A 38 -31.53 -10.11 -7.85
N LEU A 39 -30.32 -9.70 -7.49
CA LEU A 39 -29.81 -9.82 -6.12
C LEU A 39 -30.56 -8.88 -5.18
N GLU A 40 -30.70 -7.61 -5.53
CA GLU A 40 -31.42 -6.61 -4.73
C GLU A 40 -32.90 -6.97 -4.54
N GLU A 41 -33.60 -7.34 -5.62
CA GLU A 41 -35.00 -7.73 -5.60
C GLU A 41 -35.26 -9.04 -4.83
N GLY A 42 -34.36 -10.01 -5.00
CA GLY A 42 -34.49 -11.32 -4.32
C GLY A 42 -34.43 -11.26 -2.80
N TYR A 43 -33.85 -10.20 -2.26
CA TYR A 43 -33.75 -9.96 -0.81
C TYR A 43 -34.48 -8.70 -0.34
N GLY A 44 -35.10 -7.95 -1.25
CA GLY A 44 -35.80 -6.70 -0.92
C GLY A 44 -34.87 -5.61 -0.38
N VAL A 45 -33.62 -5.55 -0.86
CA VAL A 45 -32.59 -4.63 -0.35
C VAL A 45 -32.04 -3.75 -1.45
N THR A 46 -31.41 -2.63 -1.06
CA THR A 46 -30.69 -1.74 -1.96
C THR A 46 -29.20 -1.79 -1.61
N LEU A 47 -28.37 -2.22 -2.57
CA LEU A 47 -26.92 -2.35 -2.40
C LEU A 47 -26.17 -1.17 -3.01
N PHE A 48 -26.79 -0.47 -3.97
CA PHE A 48 -26.22 0.70 -4.63
C PHE A 48 -27.15 1.90 -4.55
N ASP A 49 -26.62 3.05 -4.19
CA ASP A 49 -27.27 4.35 -4.35
C ASP A 49 -26.96 4.91 -5.75
N ARG A 50 -27.99 5.22 -6.52
CA ARG A 50 -27.88 5.69 -7.91
C ARG A 50 -28.26 7.16 -8.01
N ARG A 51 -27.63 8.02 -7.24
CA ARG A 51 -27.87 9.47 -7.32
C ARG A 51 -27.04 10.09 -8.43
N GLY A 52 -27.66 10.47 -9.52
CA GLY A 52 -27.03 11.10 -10.68
C GLY A 52 -26.18 10.13 -11.53
N ARG A 53 -24.98 10.57 -11.91
CA ARG A 53 -24.03 9.79 -12.75
C ARG A 53 -23.10 8.85 -11.98
N GLN A 54 -23.13 8.90 -10.67
CA GLN A 54 -22.24 8.08 -9.82
C GLN A 54 -23.03 6.91 -9.20
N VAL A 55 -22.37 5.76 -9.15
CA VAL A 55 -22.83 4.57 -8.46
C VAL A 55 -22.04 4.45 -7.17
N THR A 56 -22.72 4.61 -6.04
CA THR A 56 -22.09 4.48 -4.72
C THR A 56 -22.68 3.28 -3.99
N VAL A 57 -21.83 2.61 -3.19
CA VAL A 57 -22.22 1.42 -2.43
C VAL A 57 -22.92 1.86 -1.14
N THR A 58 -24.10 1.31 -0.82
CA THR A 58 -24.80 1.57 0.45
C THR A 58 -24.05 0.96 1.64
N ASN A 59 -24.44 1.28 2.87
CA ASN A 59 -23.84 0.67 4.07
C ASN A 59 -24.01 -0.86 4.08
N LEU A 60 -25.18 -1.36 3.68
CA LEU A 60 -25.42 -2.81 3.52
C LEU A 60 -24.55 -3.38 2.39
N GLY A 61 -24.42 -2.65 1.28
CA GLY A 61 -23.54 -3.03 0.19
C GLY A 61 -22.08 -3.12 0.61
N LYS A 62 -21.58 -2.20 1.46
CA LYS A 62 -20.21 -2.30 2.00
C LYS A 62 -20.00 -3.57 2.81
N GLN A 63 -20.92 -3.90 3.71
CA GLN A 63 -20.85 -5.14 4.48
C GLN A 63 -20.87 -6.39 3.57
N LEU A 64 -21.74 -6.40 2.55
CA LEU A 64 -21.77 -7.49 1.59
C LEU A 64 -20.47 -7.56 0.75
N LEU A 65 -19.89 -6.41 0.41
CA LEU A 65 -18.63 -6.35 -0.35
C LEU A 65 -17.48 -7.00 0.44
N ASP A 66 -17.39 -6.77 1.73
CA ASP A 66 -16.36 -7.39 2.60
C ASP A 66 -16.54 -8.93 2.66
N ILE A 67 -17.79 -9.39 2.73
CA ILE A 67 -18.10 -10.83 2.69
C ILE A 67 -17.74 -11.42 1.32
N THR A 68 -18.16 -10.78 0.22
CA THR A 68 -17.91 -11.32 -1.13
C THR A 68 -16.43 -11.34 -1.49
N ARG A 69 -15.65 -10.39 -1.02
CA ARG A 69 -14.18 -10.41 -1.16
C ARG A 69 -13.56 -11.65 -0.54
N ARG A 70 -14.01 -12.04 0.66
CA ARG A 70 -13.56 -13.27 1.33
C ARG A 70 -13.98 -14.52 0.55
N VAL A 71 -15.21 -14.57 0.09
CA VAL A 71 -15.73 -15.69 -0.73
C VAL A 71 -14.88 -15.89 -1.99
N PHE A 72 -14.59 -14.82 -2.74
CA PHE A 72 -13.74 -14.93 -3.93
C PHE A 72 -12.26 -15.14 -3.62
N GLY A 73 -11.81 -14.74 -2.45
CA GLY A 73 -10.49 -15.10 -1.95
C GLY A 73 -10.36 -16.62 -1.72
N LEU A 74 -11.36 -17.24 -1.10
CA LEU A 74 -11.42 -18.69 -0.89
C LEU A 74 -11.61 -19.48 -2.20
N ASP A 75 -12.37 -18.94 -3.15
CA ASP A 75 -12.55 -19.51 -4.49
C ASP A 75 -11.20 -19.56 -5.24
N GLN A 76 -10.46 -18.48 -5.21
CA GLN A 76 -9.10 -18.43 -5.76
C GLN A 76 -8.16 -19.43 -5.05
N GLU A 77 -8.25 -19.56 -3.72
CA GLU A 77 -7.48 -20.55 -2.96
C GLU A 77 -7.80 -21.98 -3.40
N ALA A 78 -9.09 -22.27 -3.62
CA ALA A 78 -9.50 -23.58 -4.12
C ALA A 78 -8.98 -23.85 -5.55
N GLU A 79 -9.03 -22.88 -6.44
CA GLU A 79 -8.44 -23.00 -7.78
C GLU A 79 -6.92 -23.22 -7.73
N GLU A 80 -6.20 -22.50 -6.86
CA GLU A 80 -4.77 -22.68 -6.66
C GLU A 80 -4.43 -24.05 -6.06
N LEU A 81 -5.24 -24.54 -5.11
CA LEU A 81 -5.09 -25.88 -4.53
C LEU A 81 -5.29 -26.97 -5.59
N LEU A 82 -6.33 -26.87 -6.40
CA LEU A 82 -6.61 -27.84 -7.47
C LEU A 82 -5.55 -27.82 -8.58
N SER A 83 -5.01 -26.64 -8.89
CA SER A 83 -3.89 -26.49 -9.82
C SER A 83 -2.55 -26.91 -9.23
N ALA A 84 -2.50 -27.24 -7.94
CA ALA A 84 -1.33 -27.62 -7.15
C ALA A 84 -0.65 -28.92 -7.60
N ALA A 85 -1.30 -29.76 -8.42
CA ALA A 85 -0.69 -30.95 -9.02
C ALA A 85 0.36 -30.63 -10.11
N ARG A 86 0.54 -29.36 -10.47
CA ARG A 86 1.58 -28.88 -11.40
C ARG A 86 2.44 -27.83 -10.68
N GLU A 87 3.74 -27.77 -10.96
CA GLU A 87 4.65 -26.69 -10.54
C GLU A 87 3.99 -25.32 -10.76
N LEU A 88 4.37 -24.28 -9.99
CA LEU A 88 3.86 -22.89 -10.09
C LEU A 88 4.14 -22.33 -11.50
N ARG A 89 3.43 -22.88 -12.50
CA ARG A 89 3.59 -22.52 -13.92
C ARG A 89 2.68 -21.37 -14.37
N GLY A 90 1.83 -20.89 -13.46
CA GLY A 90 0.90 -19.77 -13.69
C GLY A 90 0.34 -19.26 -12.38
N GLY A 91 -0.45 -18.19 -12.46
CA GLY A 91 -1.10 -17.55 -11.32
C GLY A 91 -0.99 -16.04 -11.42
N TYR A 92 -1.55 -15.37 -10.42
CA TYR A 92 -1.55 -13.92 -10.32
C TYR A 92 -1.20 -13.52 -8.89
N LEU A 93 -0.23 -12.64 -8.72
CA LEU A 93 0.17 -12.07 -7.43
C LEU A 93 -0.05 -10.57 -7.46
N LYS A 94 -0.86 -10.06 -6.53
CA LYS A 94 -1.08 -8.64 -6.33
C LYS A 94 -0.25 -8.16 -5.15
N VAL A 95 0.67 -7.25 -5.40
CA VAL A 95 1.57 -6.70 -4.38
C VAL A 95 1.24 -5.23 -4.15
N GLY A 96 0.97 -4.86 -2.90
CA GLY A 96 0.90 -3.47 -2.48
C GLY A 96 2.25 -2.99 -1.97
N ALA A 97 2.64 -1.75 -2.23
CA ALA A 97 3.86 -1.21 -1.64
C ALA A 97 3.72 0.29 -1.35
N ASP A 98 4.27 0.72 -0.23
CA ASP A 98 4.29 2.16 0.11
C ASP A 98 5.53 2.88 -0.44
N GLY A 99 6.50 2.14 -0.97
CA GLY A 99 7.66 2.68 -1.66
C GLY A 99 8.30 1.67 -2.61
N PRO A 100 8.88 2.12 -3.74
CA PRO A 100 9.51 1.22 -4.69
C PRO A 100 10.83 0.62 -4.18
N TYR A 101 11.50 1.32 -3.28
CA TYR A 101 12.86 0.98 -2.87
C TYR A 101 12.99 -0.44 -2.30
N PHE A 102 12.06 -0.83 -1.43
CA PHE A 102 12.14 -2.12 -0.73
C PHE A 102 11.47 -3.27 -1.49
N VAL A 103 10.47 -2.98 -2.31
CA VAL A 103 9.70 -4.04 -3.00
C VAL A 103 10.36 -4.54 -4.27
N MET A 104 11.12 -3.70 -5.00
CA MET A 104 11.64 -4.05 -6.33
C MET A 104 12.66 -5.19 -6.30
N GLY A 105 13.47 -5.30 -5.23
CA GLY A 105 14.39 -6.41 -5.05
C GLY A 105 13.68 -7.76 -4.93
N PHE A 106 12.61 -7.81 -4.14
CA PHE A 106 11.77 -9.01 -4.00
C PHE A 106 11.08 -9.37 -5.31
N LEU A 107 10.54 -8.37 -6.00
CA LEU A 107 9.85 -8.58 -7.28
C LEU A 107 10.79 -9.13 -8.37
N ALA A 108 12.00 -8.58 -8.46
CA ALA A 108 13.00 -9.06 -9.42
C ALA A 108 13.35 -10.53 -9.19
N ALA A 109 13.60 -10.91 -7.92
CA ALA A 109 13.89 -12.30 -7.55
C ALA A 109 12.67 -13.22 -7.80
N PHE A 110 11.47 -12.77 -7.46
CA PHE A 110 10.24 -13.52 -7.65
C PHE A 110 9.94 -13.78 -9.14
N ILE A 111 10.00 -12.75 -9.99
CA ILE A 111 9.72 -12.85 -11.41
C ILE A 111 10.77 -13.76 -12.10
N ALA A 112 12.04 -13.66 -11.70
CA ALA A 112 13.09 -14.52 -12.24
C ALA A 112 12.86 -16.00 -11.89
N ARG A 113 12.37 -16.30 -10.69
CA ARG A 113 12.13 -17.68 -10.23
C ARG A 113 10.80 -18.26 -10.72
N TYR A 114 9.79 -17.42 -10.90
CA TYR A 114 8.42 -17.82 -11.29
C TYR A 114 7.92 -17.05 -12.53
N PRO A 115 8.55 -17.24 -13.70
CA PRO A 115 8.26 -16.44 -14.90
C PRO A 115 6.83 -16.63 -15.45
N GLY A 116 6.12 -17.70 -15.04
CA GLY A 116 4.74 -17.94 -15.42
C GLY A 116 3.71 -17.22 -14.55
N VAL A 117 4.13 -16.61 -13.44
CA VAL A 117 3.21 -15.86 -12.54
C VAL A 117 3.14 -14.42 -12.98
N ARG A 118 1.94 -13.92 -13.22
CA ARG A 118 1.72 -12.48 -13.49
C ARG A 118 1.74 -11.73 -12.17
N VAL A 119 2.46 -10.61 -12.14
CA VAL A 119 2.53 -9.74 -10.95
C VAL A 119 1.93 -8.39 -11.29
N ALA A 120 1.06 -7.89 -10.43
CA ALA A 120 0.60 -6.50 -10.43
C ALA A 120 1.07 -5.81 -9.15
N VAL A 121 1.53 -4.57 -9.29
CA VAL A 121 1.98 -3.75 -8.16
C VAL A 121 1.12 -2.51 -8.05
N THR A 122 0.58 -2.27 -6.87
CA THR A 122 -0.14 -1.03 -6.53
C THR A 122 0.70 -0.23 -5.54
N MET A 123 0.92 1.04 -5.85
CA MET A 123 1.67 1.95 -4.98
C MET A 123 0.71 2.86 -4.22
N GLY A 124 1.00 3.11 -2.95
CA GLY A 124 0.22 4.01 -2.10
C GLY A 124 1.03 4.47 -0.89
N ASN A 125 0.39 5.10 0.09
CA ASN A 125 1.00 5.25 1.42
C ASN A 125 0.71 4.00 2.27
N SER A 126 1.40 3.87 3.41
CA SER A 126 1.29 2.66 4.26
C SER A 126 -0.15 2.37 4.69
N GLN A 127 -0.94 3.40 4.98
CA GLN A 127 -2.35 3.23 5.37
C GLN A 127 -3.20 2.72 4.21
N ALA A 128 -3.06 3.30 3.02
CA ALA A 128 -3.80 2.87 1.84
C ALA A 128 -3.44 1.44 1.42
N VAL A 129 -2.14 1.11 1.46
CA VAL A 129 -1.65 -0.25 1.14
C VAL A 129 -2.15 -1.28 2.15
N LEU A 130 -2.18 -0.95 3.44
CA LEU A 130 -2.73 -1.82 4.48
C LEU A 130 -4.24 -2.01 4.30
N GLN A 131 -4.96 -0.95 3.95
CA GLN A 131 -6.38 -1.03 3.64
C GLN A 131 -6.64 -1.94 2.42
N ASP A 132 -5.83 -1.82 1.37
CA ASP A 132 -5.91 -2.68 0.19
C ASP A 132 -5.71 -4.17 0.53
N LEU A 133 -4.84 -4.46 1.51
CA LEU A 133 -4.63 -5.80 2.00
C LEU A 133 -5.86 -6.34 2.73
N PHE A 134 -6.44 -5.57 3.66
CA PHE A 134 -7.67 -5.96 4.37
C PHE A 134 -8.88 -6.11 3.44
N GLU A 135 -8.91 -5.36 2.36
CA GLU A 135 -9.98 -5.43 1.36
C GLU A 135 -9.70 -6.44 0.23
N PHE A 136 -8.68 -7.29 0.37
CA PHE A 136 -8.30 -8.32 -0.61
C PHE A 136 -7.97 -7.75 -2.01
N ARG A 137 -7.64 -6.47 -2.10
CA ARG A 137 -7.15 -5.87 -3.34
C ARG A 137 -5.71 -6.22 -3.63
N THR A 138 -4.93 -6.49 -2.57
CA THR A 138 -3.56 -7.02 -2.65
C THR A 138 -3.43 -8.32 -1.86
N ASP A 139 -2.48 -9.17 -2.24
CA ASP A 139 -2.21 -10.46 -1.61
C ASP A 139 -1.08 -10.35 -0.60
N VAL A 140 -0.09 -9.52 -0.92
CA VAL A 140 1.08 -9.21 -0.09
C VAL A 140 1.29 -7.70 -0.12
N ALA A 141 1.76 -7.16 0.99
CA ALA A 141 2.14 -5.75 1.10
C ALA A 141 3.58 -5.60 1.60
N VAL A 142 4.30 -4.61 1.05
CA VAL A 142 5.59 -4.15 1.58
C VAL A 142 5.40 -2.71 2.04
N LEU A 143 5.48 -2.49 3.35
CA LEU A 143 5.12 -1.20 3.94
C LEU A 143 5.86 -0.93 5.24
N ALA A 144 6.02 0.36 5.52
CA ALA A 144 6.57 0.85 6.76
C ALA A 144 5.49 0.94 7.83
N ARG A 145 5.64 0.24 8.91
CA ARG A 145 4.71 0.23 10.05
C ARG A 145 3.44 -0.58 9.81
N ILE A 146 3.20 -1.43 10.73
CA ILE A 146 1.96 -2.16 10.91
C ILE A 146 1.46 -1.92 12.34
N ASP A 147 0.16 -1.90 12.53
CA ASP A 147 -0.45 -1.99 13.83
C ASP A 147 -0.47 -3.46 14.27
N ASP A 148 -0.55 -3.70 15.57
CA ASP A 148 -0.67 -5.07 16.10
C ASP A 148 -2.09 -5.59 15.80
N ASP A 149 -2.22 -6.32 14.70
CA ASP A 149 -3.47 -6.89 14.24
C ASP A 149 -3.29 -8.39 13.99
N GLN A 150 -4.03 -9.20 14.72
CA GLN A 150 -3.97 -10.67 14.67
C GLN A 150 -4.31 -11.25 13.29
N ARG A 151 -4.95 -10.48 12.41
CA ARG A 151 -5.23 -10.90 11.03
C ARG A 151 -3.99 -10.87 10.14
N LEU A 152 -2.94 -10.21 10.57
CA LEU A 152 -1.71 -10.00 9.79
C LEU A 152 -0.64 -11.02 10.12
N HIS A 153 -0.01 -11.56 9.08
CA HIS A 153 1.28 -12.21 9.15
C HIS A 153 2.34 -11.24 8.64
N ALA A 154 3.24 -10.83 9.53
CA ALA A 154 4.23 -9.80 9.23
C ALA A 154 5.64 -10.33 9.41
N ILE A 155 6.47 -10.13 8.39
CA ILE A 155 7.90 -10.43 8.42
C ILE A 155 8.66 -9.10 8.48
N PRO A 156 9.35 -8.76 9.60
CA PRO A 156 10.19 -7.57 9.65
C PRO A 156 11.31 -7.71 8.61
N HIS A 157 11.52 -6.65 7.80
CA HIS A 157 12.56 -6.64 6.78
C HIS A 157 13.76 -5.78 7.21
N THR A 158 13.60 -4.46 7.26
CA THR A 158 14.70 -3.55 7.55
C THR A 158 14.27 -2.38 8.44
N ARG A 159 15.27 -1.67 8.98
CA ARG A 159 15.08 -0.42 9.72
C ARG A 159 15.92 0.65 9.06
N GLN A 160 15.31 1.79 8.84
CA GLN A 160 15.99 2.92 8.20
C GLN A 160 15.83 4.18 9.04
N PRO A 161 16.89 4.97 9.22
CA PRO A 161 16.77 6.24 9.90
C PRO A 161 15.90 7.19 9.07
N VAL A 162 15.02 7.91 9.75
CA VAL A 162 14.28 9.02 9.18
C VAL A 162 15.12 10.29 9.37
N VAL A 163 15.26 11.04 8.30
CA VAL A 163 16.10 12.23 8.23
C VAL A 163 15.31 13.40 7.67
N VAL A 164 15.69 14.61 8.00
CA VAL A 164 15.27 15.78 7.22
C VAL A 164 16.18 15.92 6.01
N PHE A 165 15.69 16.54 4.96
CA PHE A 165 16.49 16.86 3.79
C PHE A 165 16.17 18.24 3.24
N VAL A 166 17.16 18.86 2.64
CA VAL A 166 17.15 20.26 2.21
C VAL A 166 17.82 20.41 0.85
N PRO A 167 17.61 21.53 0.14
CA PRO A 167 18.41 21.84 -1.04
C PRO A 167 19.90 21.90 -0.73
N SER A 168 20.74 21.57 -1.71
CA SER A 168 22.22 21.62 -1.55
C SER A 168 22.77 23.01 -1.24
N GLY A 169 22.03 24.08 -1.55
CA GLY A 169 22.36 25.49 -1.20
C GLY A 169 21.79 25.97 0.14
N HIS A 170 21.10 25.11 0.89
CA HIS A 170 20.51 25.49 2.19
C HIS A 170 21.58 25.69 3.26
N GLU A 171 21.34 26.58 4.23
CA GLU A 171 22.27 26.86 5.36
C GLU A 171 22.66 25.61 6.16
N TRP A 172 21.83 24.57 6.15
CA TRP A 172 22.09 23.31 6.82
C TRP A 172 22.77 22.25 5.95
N ALA A 173 22.96 22.49 4.67
CA ALA A 173 23.42 21.47 3.73
C ALA A 173 24.76 20.80 4.12
N ASN A 174 25.62 21.54 4.83
CA ASN A 174 26.93 21.07 5.29
C ASN A 174 26.95 20.66 6.79
N ARG A 175 25.81 20.67 7.46
CA ARG A 175 25.73 20.28 8.88
C ARG A 175 25.74 18.76 9.02
N ARG A 176 26.39 18.27 10.07
CA ARG A 176 26.42 16.85 10.38
C ARG A 176 25.08 16.36 10.94
N SER A 177 24.35 17.21 11.64
CA SER A 177 23.05 16.95 12.23
C SER A 177 22.37 18.24 12.68
N ILE A 178 21.07 18.13 12.99
CA ILE A 178 20.27 19.15 13.67
C ILE A 178 19.59 18.56 14.90
N LYS A 179 19.04 19.41 15.76
CA LYS A 179 18.12 19.04 16.82
C LYS A 179 16.68 19.31 16.40
N LEU A 180 15.71 18.58 16.96
CA LEU A 180 14.28 18.81 16.67
C LEU A 180 13.86 20.26 16.94
N ALA A 181 14.34 20.87 18.02
CA ALA A 181 14.03 22.26 18.38
C ALA A 181 14.40 23.27 17.29
N GLU A 182 15.37 22.97 16.43
CA GLU A 182 15.78 23.87 15.33
C GLU A 182 14.73 23.92 14.20
N LEU A 183 13.77 23.00 14.21
CA LEU A 183 12.64 22.98 13.26
C LEU A 183 11.49 23.90 13.67
N GLU A 184 11.52 24.50 14.88
CA GLU A 184 10.48 25.41 15.34
C GLU A 184 10.24 26.55 14.32
N GLY A 185 9.01 26.71 13.86
CA GLY A 185 8.62 27.74 12.90
C GLY A 185 9.19 27.57 11.47
N ARG A 186 10.05 26.59 11.21
CA ARG A 186 10.64 26.37 9.88
C ARG A 186 9.58 25.91 8.87
N ALA A 187 9.73 26.36 7.63
CA ALA A 187 8.87 25.92 6.52
C ALA A 187 9.14 24.45 6.20
N MET A 188 8.11 23.63 6.24
CA MET A 188 8.21 22.20 5.94
C MET A 188 7.26 21.80 4.81
N VAL A 189 7.75 20.89 3.98
CA VAL A 189 6.95 20.14 3.00
C VAL A 189 6.79 18.72 3.54
N LEU A 190 5.56 18.29 3.76
CA LEU A 190 5.27 16.97 4.32
C LEU A 190 4.51 16.10 3.31
N ARG A 191 4.65 14.80 3.48
CA ARG A 191 3.79 13.82 2.81
C ARG A 191 2.36 13.94 3.34
N GLU A 192 1.43 13.37 2.58
CA GLU A 192 0.00 13.27 2.93
C GLU A 192 -0.21 12.48 4.23
N GLU A 193 -1.39 12.62 4.83
CA GLU A 193 -1.84 11.76 5.92
C GLU A 193 -1.81 10.29 5.50
N GLY A 194 -1.47 9.39 6.45
CA GLY A 194 -1.28 7.96 6.18
C GLY A 194 0.14 7.58 5.75
N SER A 195 1.04 8.55 5.54
CA SER A 195 2.48 8.30 5.40
C SER A 195 3.09 7.94 6.76
N SER A 196 3.67 6.74 6.89
CA SER A 196 4.32 6.29 8.13
C SER A 196 5.55 7.14 8.50
N THR A 197 6.34 7.59 7.52
CA THR A 197 7.49 8.48 7.76
C THR A 197 7.04 9.82 8.34
N ARG A 198 5.97 10.42 7.81
CA ARG A 198 5.35 11.63 8.38
C ARG A 198 4.90 11.38 9.81
N GLN A 199 4.22 10.28 10.07
CA GLN A 199 3.67 9.96 11.40
C GLN A 199 4.77 9.79 12.46
N VAL A 200 5.86 9.08 12.13
CA VAL A 200 7.03 8.94 13.01
C VAL A 200 7.61 10.31 13.34
N PHE A 201 7.72 11.17 12.34
CA PHE A 201 8.26 12.52 12.51
C PHE A 201 7.34 13.43 13.34
N GLU A 202 6.04 13.46 13.03
CA GLU A 202 5.05 14.26 13.78
C GLU A 202 4.92 13.82 15.24
N THR A 203 5.03 12.52 15.52
CA THR A 203 5.06 12.00 16.90
C THR A 203 6.25 12.56 17.67
N ALA A 204 7.43 12.54 17.09
CA ALA A 204 8.62 13.08 17.75
C ALA A 204 8.57 14.61 17.93
N LEU A 205 8.00 15.34 16.98
CA LEU A 205 7.78 16.78 17.13
C LEU A 205 6.82 17.08 18.26
N ALA A 206 5.72 16.31 18.38
CA ALA A 206 4.74 16.48 19.45
C ALA A 206 5.35 16.20 20.84
N GLU A 207 6.14 15.12 20.95
CA GLU A 207 6.85 14.78 22.19
C GLU A 207 7.88 15.86 22.59
N ALA A 208 8.53 16.50 21.62
CA ALA A 208 9.48 17.58 21.84
C ALA A 208 8.81 18.97 22.01
N GLY A 209 7.51 19.09 21.79
CA GLY A 209 6.77 20.35 21.82
C GLY A 209 7.12 21.32 20.70
N VAL A 210 7.66 20.82 19.57
CA VAL A 210 8.15 21.61 18.43
C VAL A 210 7.06 21.73 17.36
N LYS A 211 6.83 22.93 16.84
CA LYS A 211 5.78 23.23 15.86
C LYS A 211 6.37 23.88 14.61
N PRO A 212 6.77 23.12 13.62
CA PRO A 212 7.17 23.68 12.33
C PRO A 212 5.94 24.25 11.59
N ARG A 213 6.22 25.09 10.61
CA ARG A 213 5.18 25.64 9.74
C ARG A 213 5.04 24.76 8.49
N VAL A 214 4.03 23.92 8.41
CA VAL A 214 3.75 23.14 7.20
C VAL A 214 3.24 24.09 6.11
N VAL A 215 4.00 24.23 5.02
CA VAL A 215 3.69 25.11 3.89
C VAL A 215 3.09 24.35 2.70
N LEU A 216 3.34 23.05 2.62
CA LEU A 216 2.82 22.19 1.56
C LEU A 216 2.63 20.77 2.07
N GLU A 217 1.49 20.17 1.72
CA GLU A 217 1.24 18.74 1.84
C GLU A 217 1.19 18.12 0.43
N ILE A 218 1.84 16.96 0.25
CA ILE A 218 2.03 16.39 -1.08
C ILE A 218 1.96 14.85 -1.06
N GLY A 219 1.18 14.27 -1.99
CA GLY A 219 0.86 12.83 -2.02
C GLY A 219 1.89 11.95 -2.74
N SER A 220 3.08 12.45 -3.11
CA SER A 220 4.09 11.67 -3.83
C SER A 220 5.50 11.98 -3.32
N ARG A 221 6.35 10.96 -3.26
CA ARG A 221 7.77 11.14 -2.88
C ARG A 221 8.54 11.94 -3.91
N GLU A 222 8.30 11.67 -5.18
CA GLU A 222 8.95 12.38 -6.29
C GLU A 222 8.61 13.87 -6.23
N ALA A 223 7.35 14.18 -6.01
CA ALA A 223 6.91 15.56 -5.88
C ALA A 223 7.44 16.21 -4.59
N LEU A 224 7.60 15.46 -3.49
CA LEU A 224 8.28 15.93 -2.27
C LEU A 224 9.74 16.30 -2.55
N HIS A 225 10.47 15.45 -3.29
CA HIS A 225 11.86 15.73 -3.69
C HIS A 225 11.95 17.00 -4.52
N GLU A 226 11.10 17.16 -5.53
CA GLU A 226 11.09 18.34 -6.38
C GLU A 226 10.69 19.61 -5.61
N ALA A 227 9.72 19.53 -4.70
CA ALA A 227 9.31 20.66 -3.87
C ALA A 227 10.46 21.16 -2.98
N VAL A 228 11.19 20.24 -2.36
CA VAL A 228 12.35 20.57 -1.53
C VAL A 228 13.50 21.09 -2.39
N ALA A 229 13.80 20.46 -3.54
CA ALA A 229 14.84 20.92 -4.46
C ALA A 229 14.55 22.34 -4.98
N ALA A 230 13.27 22.70 -5.17
CA ALA A 230 12.81 24.04 -5.52
C ALA A 230 12.88 25.06 -4.36
N GLY A 231 13.26 24.62 -3.15
CA GLY A 231 13.41 25.51 -1.98
C GLY A 231 12.09 25.87 -1.27
N LEU A 232 11.00 25.12 -1.49
CA LEU A 232 9.71 25.42 -0.86
C LEU A 232 9.70 25.16 0.65
N GLY A 233 10.60 24.32 1.14
CA GLY A 233 10.74 24.01 2.57
C GLY A 233 11.65 22.82 2.82
N ILE A 234 11.73 22.43 4.08
CA ILE A 234 12.48 21.26 4.53
C ILE A 234 11.59 20.02 4.38
N GLY A 235 12.11 18.94 3.81
CA GLY A 235 11.40 17.67 3.71
C GLY A 235 11.82 16.68 4.80
N VAL A 236 11.04 15.63 5.00
CA VAL A 236 11.35 14.48 5.84
C VAL A 236 11.16 13.19 5.07
N ILE A 237 12.10 12.24 5.21
CA ILE A 237 12.13 11.02 4.43
C ILE A 237 12.89 9.91 5.15
N SER A 238 12.61 8.65 4.83
CA SER A 238 13.51 7.54 5.13
C SER A 238 14.82 7.71 4.34
N LYS A 239 15.96 7.61 5.00
CA LYS A 239 17.27 7.86 4.39
C LYS A 239 17.53 7.03 3.14
N ALA A 240 17.06 5.78 3.13
CA ALA A 240 17.20 4.88 2.00
C ALA A 240 16.45 5.36 0.75
N GLU A 241 15.35 6.07 0.93
CA GLU A 241 14.48 6.54 -0.15
C GLU A 241 14.93 7.87 -0.79
N LEU A 242 15.84 8.61 -0.14
CA LEU A 242 16.33 9.87 -0.69
C LEU A 242 17.14 9.67 -1.99
N GLY A 243 17.79 8.50 -2.14
CA GLY A 243 18.59 8.21 -3.31
C GLY A 243 19.86 9.09 -3.41
N ARG A 244 20.32 9.32 -4.64
CA ARG A 244 21.53 10.11 -4.95
C ARG A 244 21.20 11.35 -5.79
N ASP A 245 20.30 12.20 -5.32
CA ASP A 245 20.04 13.48 -6.00
C ASP A 245 21.06 14.51 -5.54
N PRO A 246 21.93 15.03 -6.45
CA PRO A 246 22.94 16.04 -6.12
C PRO A 246 22.35 17.36 -5.65
N ARG A 247 21.09 17.65 -5.94
CA ARG A 247 20.39 18.87 -5.51
C ARG A 247 19.98 18.85 -4.06
N LEU A 248 19.99 17.66 -3.41
CA LEU A 248 19.45 17.42 -2.06
C LEU A 248 20.53 16.96 -1.09
N ARG A 249 20.37 17.28 0.18
CA ARG A 249 21.24 16.85 1.29
C ARG A 249 20.41 16.31 2.44
N ALA A 250 20.69 15.08 2.86
CA ALA A 250 20.13 14.46 4.05
C ALA A 250 20.84 14.96 5.30
N ILE A 251 20.08 15.30 6.33
CA ILE A 251 20.60 15.78 7.61
C ILE A 251 19.95 14.96 8.73
N PRO A 252 20.73 14.19 9.48
CA PRO A 252 20.24 13.45 10.64
C PRO A 252 19.72 14.36 11.75
N ILE A 253 18.75 13.87 12.52
CA ILE A 253 18.30 14.48 13.76
C ILE A 253 19.07 13.80 14.91
N SER A 254 19.74 14.57 15.76
CA SER A 254 20.69 14.05 16.74
C SER A 254 20.10 13.77 18.12
N ASP A 255 18.98 14.37 18.46
CA ASP A 255 18.32 14.31 19.78
C ASP A 255 17.05 13.46 19.79
N ALA A 256 16.71 12.82 18.68
CA ALA A 256 15.62 11.87 18.57
C ALA A 256 16.00 10.68 17.69
N ARG A 257 15.52 9.48 18.07
CA ARG A 257 15.71 8.27 17.28
C ARG A 257 14.48 8.02 16.42
N LEU A 258 14.53 8.54 15.21
CA LEU A 258 13.46 8.38 14.21
C LEU A 258 13.81 7.22 13.28
N GLU A 259 13.00 6.17 13.29
CA GLU A 259 13.23 4.98 12.46
C GLU A 259 11.94 4.60 11.71
N SER A 260 12.05 4.39 10.42
CA SER A 260 11.07 3.66 9.62
C SER A 260 11.41 2.17 9.67
N ARG A 261 10.40 1.32 9.88
CA ARG A 261 10.57 -0.13 9.95
C ARG A 261 9.74 -0.77 8.88
N GLU A 262 10.42 -1.36 7.90
CA GLU A 262 9.76 -2.00 6.78
C GLU A 262 9.36 -3.45 7.12
N TYR A 263 8.20 -3.84 6.65
CA TYR A 263 7.63 -5.17 6.82
C TYR A 263 7.13 -5.71 5.49
N VAL A 264 7.21 -7.02 5.33
CA VAL A 264 6.43 -7.75 4.33
C VAL A 264 5.26 -8.40 5.04
N VAL A 265 4.06 -8.12 4.57
CA VAL A 265 2.81 -8.45 5.28
C VAL A 265 1.84 -9.15 4.36
N CYS A 266 1.15 -10.15 4.86
CA CYS A 266 -0.04 -10.72 4.22
C CYS A 266 -1.11 -11.01 5.27
N LEU A 267 -2.35 -11.25 4.84
CA LEU A 267 -3.38 -11.75 5.75
C LEU A 267 -3.06 -13.19 6.16
N ASN A 268 -3.28 -13.52 7.44
CA ASN A 268 -3.08 -14.88 7.96
C ASN A 268 -3.90 -15.93 7.20
N GLU A 269 -5.14 -15.59 6.84
CA GLU A 269 -6.01 -16.45 6.06
C GLU A 269 -5.53 -16.69 4.61
N ARG A 270 -4.69 -15.79 4.06
CA ARG A 270 -4.12 -15.91 2.71
C ARG A 270 -2.66 -16.37 2.69
N ARG A 271 -2.08 -16.60 3.85
CA ARG A 271 -0.69 -17.02 3.98
C ARG A 271 -0.37 -18.32 3.23
N ASN A 272 -1.37 -19.21 3.12
CA ASN A 272 -1.22 -20.52 2.48
C ASN A 272 -1.42 -20.51 0.97
N LEU A 273 -1.83 -19.38 0.37
CA LEU A 273 -1.84 -19.23 -1.09
C LEU A 273 -0.43 -19.46 -1.64
N ARG A 274 -0.30 -20.27 -2.68
CA ARG A 274 1.01 -20.68 -3.22
C ARG A 274 1.84 -19.50 -3.73
N THR A 275 1.20 -18.53 -4.38
CA THR A 275 1.85 -17.31 -4.85
C THR A 275 2.35 -16.45 -3.69
N VAL A 276 1.56 -16.37 -2.60
CA VAL A 276 1.94 -15.69 -1.36
C VAL A 276 3.11 -16.41 -0.68
N GLN A 277 3.02 -17.72 -0.46
CA GLN A 277 4.10 -18.52 0.13
C GLN A 277 5.40 -18.40 -0.68
N ALA A 278 5.30 -18.50 -2.01
CA ALA A 278 6.46 -18.37 -2.89
C ALA A 278 7.13 -16.99 -2.74
N PHE A 279 6.33 -15.92 -2.60
CA PHE A 279 6.85 -14.57 -2.35
C PHE A 279 7.48 -14.46 -0.96
N LEU A 280 6.84 -14.97 0.08
CA LEU A 280 7.36 -14.97 1.46
C LEU A 280 8.67 -15.77 1.58
N ASN A 281 8.82 -16.86 0.82
CA ASN A 281 10.07 -17.64 0.77
C ASN A 281 11.22 -16.81 0.18
N ILE A 282 10.99 -16.06 -0.90
CA ILE A 282 11.98 -15.11 -1.46
C ILE A 282 12.42 -14.10 -0.42
N VAL A 283 11.47 -13.53 0.33
CA VAL A 283 11.77 -12.58 1.42
C VAL A 283 12.63 -13.21 2.50
N GLY A 284 12.32 -14.44 2.90
CA GLY A 284 13.09 -15.19 3.89
C GLY A 284 14.53 -15.49 3.44
N GLU A 285 14.72 -15.88 2.18
CA GLU A 285 16.03 -16.15 1.58
C GLU A 285 16.91 -14.89 1.53
N GLN A 286 16.38 -13.75 1.07
CA GLN A 286 17.13 -12.49 1.00
C GLN A 286 17.53 -12.00 2.40
N LYS A 287 16.64 -12.11 3.39
CA LYS A 287 16.94 -11.75 4.79
C LYS A 287 18.06 -12.61 5.39
N SER A 288 18.16 -13.87 4.98
CA SER A 288 19.25 -14.77 5.42
C SER A 288 20.57 -14.40 4.78
N ALA A 289 20.56 -13.96 3.51
CA ALA A 289 21.75 -13.52 2.80
C ALA A 289 22.32 -12.18 3.30
N GLU A 290 21.47 -11.26 3.80
CA GLU A 290 21.92 -9.99 4.39
C GLU A 290 22.51 -10.11 5.79
N ARG A 291 22.38 -11.27 6.44
CA ARG A 291 22.93 -11.56 7.79
C ARG A 291 24.30 -12.24 7.78
N LEU A 292 24.77 -12.68 6.62
CA LEU A 292 26.08 -13.28 6.37
C LEU A 292 27.06 -12.25 5.82
#